data_99444c1f0d348607c1e34a682f173ba0
#
_entry.id   99444c1f0d348607c1e34a682f173ba0
#
_cell.length_a   1.000
_cell.length_b   1.000
_cell.length_c   1.000
_cell.angle_alpha   90.00
_cell.angle_beta   90.00
_cell.angle_gamma   90.00
#
_symmetry.space_group_name_H-M   'P 1'
#
loop_
_entity.id
_entity.type
_entity.pdbx_description
1 polymer ?
#
loop_
_entity_poly.entity_id
_entity_poly.type
_entity_poly.pdbx_seq_one_letter_code
_entity_poly.pdbx_strand_id
1 'polypeptide(L)'
;MEKGNKIIAACITGISIIIFGLILKAGIDNFTNKDRKVTVKGLSEIEIPADRVTWSIAAYETGNDLPSLYGRMTSTVNKVTAFLKEHGIQEEEISVNPPDVDDRVSNRYSNEFIPFNYKLTTRVSVTSRNVDLVKEIIGRQGELISQGIALGGYNSINYEYTGFQDMKPAMMEEAIANAQATAKQFAKNSGSKLHKIITADQGQFSVYSKENDPSIMKIRVVTTITYSLKD
;
A
#
# COMPACT_ATOMS: atom_id res chain seq x y z
N MET A 1 20.84 -80.69 17.54
CA MET A 1 20.60 -79.33 18.06
C MET A 1 21.34 -78.24 17.27
N GLU A 2 22.54 -78.43 16.79
CA GLU A 2 23.36 -77.41 16.08
C GLU A 2 22.79 -76.98 14.71
N LYS A 3 22.21 -77.93 13.92
CA LYS A 3 21.58 -77.60 12.62
C LYS A 3 20.32 -76.70 12.77
N GLY A 4 19.52 -76.90 13.80
CA GLY A 4 18.32 -76.09 14.05
C GLY A 4 18.67 -74.61 14.37
N ASN A 5 19.69 -74.43 15.20
CA ASN A 5 20.15 -73.09 15.56
C ASN A 5 20.73 -72.29 14.35
N LYS A 6 21.38 -72.98 13.42
CA LYS A 6 21.92 -72.37 12.20
C LYS A 6 20.78 -71.95 11.23
N ILE A 7 19.70 -72.68 11.14
CA ILE A 7 18.53 -72.34 10.35
C ILE A 7 17.79 -71.13 10.96
N ILE A 8 17.61 -71.11 12.29
CA ILE A 8 16.98 -69.98 12.98
C ILE A 8 17.82 -68.73 12.80
N ALA A 9 19.14 -68.79 12.96
CA ALA A 9 20.02 -67.66 12.74
C ALA A 9 19.94 -67.15 11.28
N ALA A 10 19.91 -68.05 10.29
CA ALA A 10 19.76 -67.65 8.87
C ALA A 10 18.40 -66.98 8.59
N CYS A 11 17.31 -67.44 9.19
CA CYS A 11 16.00 -66.82 9.06
C CYS A 11 15.99 -65.40 9.71
N ILE A 12 16.56 -65.24 10.89
CA ILE A 12 16.65 -63.95 11.57
C ILE A 12 17.46 -62.97 10.73
N THR A 13 18.61 -63.37 10.20
CA THR A 13 19.46 -62.54 9.34
C THR A 13 18.73 -62.15 8.06
N GLY A 14 18.00 -63.10 7.43
CA GLY A 14 17.22 -62.80 6.23
C GLY A 14 16.09 -61.77 6.51
N ILE A 15 15.37 -61.92 7.58
CA ILE A 15 14.32 -60.99 8.00
C ILE A 15 14.95 -59.59 8.30
N SER A 16 16.08 -59.54 9.01
CA SER A 16 16.78 -58.31 9.30
C SER A 16 17.21 -57.54 8.03
N ILE A 17 17.69 -58.24 7.02
CA ILE A 17 18.09 -57.66 5.72
C ILE A 17 16.85 -57.12 4.98
N ILE A 18 15.73 -57.81 5.01
CA ILE A 18 14.49 -57.35 4.40
C ILE A 18 13.99 -56.06 5.08
N ILE A 19 13.97 -56.05 6.43
CA ILE A 19 13.57 -54.87 7.19
C ILE A 19 14.49 -53.70 6.91
N PHE A 20 15.80 -53.92 6.88
CA PHE A 20 16.78 -52.91 6.53
C PHE A 20 16.59 -52.34 5.13
N GLY A 21 16.32 -53.21 4.13
CA GLY A 21 15.99 -52.82 2.77
C GLY A 21 14.73 -51.96 2.66
N LEU A 22 13.70 -52.29 3.45
CA LEU A 22 12.46 -51.47 3.52
C LEU A 22 12.69 -50.11 4.15
N ILE A 23 13.51 -50.02 5.20
CA ILE A 23 13.87 -48.75 5.86
C ILE A 23 14.72 -47.90 4.89
N LEU A 24 15.69 -48.50 4.20
CA LEU A 24 16.49 -47.81 3.19
C LEU A 24 15.64 -47.27 2.04
N LYS A 25 14.74 -48.11 1.52
CA LYS A 25 13.80 -47.70 0.46
C LYS A 25 12.95 -46.53 0.92
N ALA A 26 12.35 -46.57 2.13
CA ALA A 26 11.55 -45.49 2.68
C ALA A 26 12.37 -44.21 2.88
N GLY A 27 13.66 -44.33 3.24
CA GLY A 27 14.59 -43.22 3.36
C GLY A 27 14.89 -42.55 2.03
N ILE A 28 15.17 -43.36 0.99
CA ILE A 28 15.45 -42.89 -0.39
C ILE A 28 14.20 -42.27 -1.02
N ASP A 29 13.04 -42.89 -0.87
CA ASP A 29 11.77 -42.35 -1.38
C ASP A 29 11.44 -40.99 -0.72
N ASN A 30 11.70 -40.86 0.57
CA ASN A 30 11.50 -39.60 1.28
C ASN A 30 12.50 -38.52 0.85
N PHE A 31 13.71 -38.89 0.48
CA PHE A 31 14.73 -37.95 -0.03
C PHE A 31 14.41 -37.49 -1.46
N THR A 32 14.01 -38.40 -2.35
CA THR A 32 13.68 -38.10 -3.74
C THR A 32 12.39 -37.28 -3.86
N ASN A 33 11.42 -37.51 -2.97
CA ASN A 33 10.16 -36.73 -2.95
C ASN A 33 10.29 -35.33 -2.36
N LYS A 34 11.42 -34.97 -1.74
CA LYS A 34 11.65 -33.60 -1.21
C LYS A 34 11.68 -32.54 -2.31
N ASP A 35 12.02 -32.89 -3.53
CA ASP A 35 12.15 -31.94 -4.64
C ASP A 35 10.83 -31.69 -5.39
N ARG A 36 9.80 -32.48 -5.12
CA ARG A 36 8.47 -32.29 -5.73
C ARG A 36 7.70 -31.23 -4.96
N LYS A 37 7.72 -30.01 -5.48
CA LYS A 37 7.07 -28.86 -4.85
C LYS A 37 6.33 -28.03 -5.88
N VAL A 38 5.32 -27.33 -5.43
CA VAL A 38 4.60 -26.32 -6.21
C VAL A 38 4.61 -25.01 -5.42
N THR A 39 5.03 -23.94 -6.08
CA THR A 39 4.96 -22.57 -5.53
C THR A 39 3.84 -21.84 -6.23
N VAL A 40 2.93 -21.31 -5.46
CA VAL A 40 1.76 -20.58 -5.95
C VAL A 40 1.67 -19.22 -5.29
N LYS A 41 0.98 -18.29 -5.97
CA LYS A 41 0.66 -16.98 -5.42
C LYS A 41 -0.85 -16.89 -5.24
N GLY A 42 -1.27 -16.42 -4.07
CA GLY A 42 -2.65 -16.03 -3.80
C GLY A 42 -2.74 -14.51 -3.73
N LEU A 43 -3.77 -13.98 -4.33
CA LEU A 43 -4.06 -12.55 -4.38
C LEU A 43 -5.36 -12.29 -3.61
N SER A 44 -5.37 -11.22 -2.80
CA SER A 44 -6.58 -10.53 -2.40
C SER A 44 -6.46 -9.07 -2.81
N GLU A 45 -7.51 -8.54 -3.42
CA GLU A 45 -7.57 -7.17 -3.93
C GLU A 45 -8.98 -6.63 -3.74
N ILE A 46 -9.08 -5.42 -3.19
CA ILE A 46 -10.35 -4.75 -2.95
C ILE A 46 -10.26 -3.29 -3.39
N GLU A 47 -11.34 -2.78 -3.97
CA GLU A 47 -11.54 -1.36 -4.22
C GLU A 47 -12.53 -0.82 -3.19
N ILE A 48 -12.15 0.24 -2.49
CA ILE A 48 -12.95 0.85 -1.42
C ILE A 48 -12.89 2.38 -1.52
N PRO A 49 -14.00 3.09 -1.35
CA PRO A 49 -13.99 4.54 -1.27
C PRO A 49 -13.11 5.02 -0.11
N ALA A 50 -12.33 6.07 -0.35
CA ALA A 50 -11.62 6.77 0.72
C ALA A 50 -12.63 7.32 1.74
N ASP A 51 -12.25 7.27 3.01
CA ASP A 51 -13.06 7.80 4.13
C ASP A 51 -12.46 9.08 4.72
N ARG A 52 -11.36 9.55 4.15
CA ARG A 52 -10.69 10.79 4.50
C ARG A 52 -10.00 11.39 3.28
N VAL A 53 -10.06 12.70 3.18
CA VAL A 53 -9.34 13.48 2.18
C VAL A 53 -8.58 14.62 2.86
N THR A 54 -7.35 14.83 2.41
CA THR A 54 -6.56 16.01 2.76
C THR A 54 -6.27 16.79 1.49
N TRP A 55 -6.80 18.01 1.40
CA TRP A 55 -6.56 18.91 0.29
C TRP A 55 -5.73 20.10 0.75
N SER A 56 -4.60 20.32 0.11
CA SER A 56 -3.67 21.39 0.41
C SER A 56 -3.72 22.46 -0.67
N ILE A 57 -4.15 23.67 -0.31
CA ILE A 57 -4.27 24.82 -1.20
C ILE A 57 -3.07 25.72 -0.92
N ALA A 58 -2.16 25.84 -1.87
CA ALA A 58 -1.04 26.76 -1.79
C ALA A 58 -1.43 28.10 -2.44
N ALA A 59 -1.38 29.18 -1.68
CA ALA A 59 -1.53 30.54 -2.19
C ALA A 59 -0.19 31.27 -2.07
N TYR A 60 0.11 32.16 -3.03
CA TYR A 60 1.33 32.96 -2.98
C TYR A 60 1.08 34.42 -3.30
N GLU A 61 1.93 35.26 -2.73
CA GLU A 61 2.00 36.72 -2.98
C GLU A 61 3.44 37.10 -3.31
N THR A 62 3.62 38.11 -4.13
CA THR A 62 4.94 38.64 -4.49
C THR A 62 5.02 40.13 -4.21
N GLY A 63 6.20 40.64 -3.84
CA GLY A 63 6.37 42.05 -3.55
C GLY A 63 7.79 42.39 -3.12
N ASN A 64 8.00 43.72 -2.80
CA ASN A 64 9.31 44.25 -2.43
C ASN A 64 9.36 44.70 -0.96
N ASP A 65 8.20 44.77 -0.28
CA ASP A 65 8.07 45.18 1.11
C ASP A 65 7.41 44.06 1.93
N LEU A 66 8.15 43.44 2.84
CA LEU A 66 7.69 42.26 3.60
C LEU A 66 6.46 42.58 4.49
N PRO A 67 6.37 43.68 5.25
CA PRO A 67 5.19 44.00 6.07
C PRO A 67 3.92 44.10 5.22
N SER A 68 3.97 44.84 4.11
CA SER A 68 2.84 44.95 3.17
C SER A 68 2.48 43.60 2.53
N LEU A 69 3.49 42.83 2.15
CA LEU A 69 3.32 41.49 1.56
C LEU A 69 2.64 40.53 2.55
N TYR A 70 3.05 40.56 3.83
CA TYR A 70 2.42 39.81 4.88
C TYR A 70 0.95 40.16 5.09
N GLY A 71 0.64 41.46 5.06
CA GLY A 71 -0.75 41.95 5.17
C GLY A 71 -1.62 41.42 4.00
N ARG A 72 -1.11 41.45 2.76
CA ARG A 72 -1.81 40.86 1.60
C ARG A 72 -2.00 39.36 1.74
N MET A 73 -0.95 38.62 2.17
CA MET A 73 -1.05 37.21 2.40
C MET A 73 -2.10 36.85 3.45
N THR A 74 -2.17 37.60 4.54
CA THR A 74 -3.22 37.43 5.57
C THR A 74 -4.63 37.60 4.98
N SER A 75 -4.81 38.65 4.14
CA SER A 75 -6.07 38.86 3.43
C SER A 75 -6.42 37.70 2.50
N THR A 76 -5.44 37.19 1.74
CA THR A 76 -5.58 36.02 0.84
C THR A 76 -5.97 34.78 1.62
N VAL A 77 -5.31 34.47 2.74
CA VAL A 77 -5.66 33.36 3.64
C VAL A 77 -7.09 33.45 4.15
N ASN A 78 -7.49 34.67 4.59
CA ASN A 78 -8.86 34.90 5.10
C ASN A 78 -9.92 34.65 4.01
N LYS A 79 -9.64 35.04 2.74
CA LYS A 79 -10.54 34.78 1.62
C LYS A 79 -10.64 33.29 1.33
N VAL A 80 -9.51 32.55 1.30
CA VAL A 80 -9.51 31.10 1.11
C VAL A 80 -10.29 30.40 2.22
N THR A 81 -10.06 30.78 3.47
CA THR A 81 -10.76 30.21 4.62
C THR A 81 -12.27 30.53 4.57
N ALA A 82 -12.66 31.75 4.22
CA ALA A 82 -14.06 32.14 4.05
C ALA A 82 -14.73 31.29 2.95
N PHE A 83 -14.08 31.16 1.79
CA PHE A 83 -14.56 30.31 0.69
C PHE A 83 -14.81 28.87 1.13
N LEU A 84 -13.89 28.25 1.89
CA LEU A 84 -14.05 26.90 2.40
C LEU A 84 -15.23 26.79 3.36
N LYS A 85 -15.39 27.75 4.29
CA LYS A 85 -16.50 27.78 5.25
C LYS A 85 -17.86 28.01 4.57
N GLU A 86 -17.93 28.89 3.59
CA GLU A 86 -19.14 29.13 2.78
C GLU A 86 -19.62 27.90 2.03
N HIS A 87 -18.69 27.00 1.69
CA HIS A 87 -18.99 25.72 1.04
C HIS A 87 -19.15 24.55 2.01
N GLY A 88 -19.23 24.80 3.32
CA GLY A 88 -19.60 23.80 4.32
C GLY A 88 -18.45 23.10 5.03
N ILE A 89 -17.20 23.48 4.79
CA ILE A 89 -16.06 22.97 5.56
C ILE A 89 -16.09 23.58 6.97
N GLN A 90 -15.95 22.74 7.98
CA GLN A 90 -15.94 23.18 9.37
C GLN A 90 -14.57 23.76 9.74
N GLU A 91 -14.55 24.64 10.74
CA GLU A 91 -13.32 25.31 11.15
C GLU A 91 -12.24 24.34 11.64
N GLU A 92 -12.65 23.28 12.31
CA GLU A 92 -11.78 22.23 12.85
C GLU A 92 -11.12 21.39 11.75
N GLU A 93 -11.68 21.40 10.54
CA GLU A 93 -11.15 20.71 9.37
C GLU A 93 -10.12 21.54 8.61
N ILE A 94 -10.00 22.84 8.94
CA ILE A 94 -9.11 23.79 8.28
C ILE A 94 -7.85 24.00 9.11
N SER A 95 -6.69 23.87 8.49
CA SER A 95 -5.39 24.19 9.09
C SER A 95 -4.65 25.18 8.19
N VAL A 96 -4.11 26.24 8.79
CA VAL A 96 -3.32 27.24 8.08
C VAL A 96 -1.89 27.16 8.53
N ASN A 97 -0.98 26.92 7.61
CA ASN A 97 0.45 26.89 7.89
C ASN A 97 1.03 28.30 7.93
N PRO A 98 2.08 28.55 8.74
CA PRO A 98 2.83 29.79 8.66
C PRO A 98 3.33 30.04 7.24
N PRO A 99 3.40 31.33 6.80
CA PRO A 99 3.94 31.63 5.48
C PRO A 99 5.42 31.34 5.40
N ASP A 100 5.82 30.73 4.28
CA ASP A 100 7.21 30.57 3.86
C ASP A 100 7.64 31.76 3.04
N VAL A 101 8.84 32.29 3.33
CA VAL A 101 9.41 33.49 2.68
C VAL A 101 10.58 33.09 1.81
N ASP A 102 10.45 33.27 0.51
CA ASP A 102 11.55 33.14 -0.45
C ASP A 102 12.12 34.53 -0.76
N ASP A 103 13.36 34.80 -0.30
CA ASP A 103 14.14 35.98 -0.67
C ASP A 103 14.86 35.70 -2.00
N ARG A 104 14.25 36.13 -3.07
CA ARG A 104 14.71 35.89 -4.44
C ARG A 104 15.97 36.66 -4.80
N VAL A 105 16.27 37.73 -4.08
CA VAL A 105 17.49 38.54 -4.30
C VAL A 105 18.69 37.83 -3.68
N SER A 106 18.56 37.38 -2.44
CA SER A 106 19.63 36.67 -1.73
C SER A 106 19.95 35.31 -2.36
N ASN A 107 18.94 34.65 -2.95
CA ASN A 107 19.06 33.35 -3.61
C ASN A 107 19.42 33.42 -5.11
N ARG A 108 19.85 34.57 -5.58
CA ARG A 108 20.09 34.82 -7.00
C ARG A 108 21.40 34.18 -7.49
N TYR A 109 21.32 33.27 -8.45
CA TYR A 109 22.47 32.62 -9.10
C TYR A 109 22.92 33.28 -10.41
N SER A 110 22.17 34.24 -10.99
CA SER A 110 22.44 34.86 -12.28
C SER A 110 22.10 36.35 -12.28
N ASN A 111 22.50 37.08 -13.34
CA ASN A 111 22.13 38.49 -13.56
C ASN A 111 20.71 38.66 -14.14
N GLU A 112 19.82 37.70 -13.92
CA GLU A 112 18.44 37.76 -14.39
C GLU A 112 17.65 38.85 -13.70
N PHE A 113 16.79 39.54 -14.41
CA PHE A 113 15.90 40.55 -13.86
C PHE A 113 14.83 39.90 -12.97
N ILE A 114 14.77 40.26 -11.69
CA ILE A 114 13.80 39.80 -10.73
C ILE A 114 12.81 40.94 -10.46
N PRO A 115 11.53 40.80 -10.87
CA PRO A 115 10.56 41.89 -10.73
C PRO A 115 10.13 42.14 -9.29
N PHE A 116 10.23 41.10 -8.41
CA PHE A 116 9.88 41.15 -6.99
C PHE A 116 10.92 40.49 -6.14
N ASN A 117 11.33 41.14 -5.04
CA ASN A 117 12.37 40.65 -4.15
C ASN A 117 11.92 39.46 -3.30
N TYR A 118 10.64 39.43 -2.94
CA TYR A 118 10.10 38.43 -2.03
C TYR A 118 8.92 37.70 -2.65
N LYS A 119 8.82 36.40 -2.36
CA LYS A 119 7.64 35.59 -2.59
C LYS A 119 7.25 34.95 -1.26
N LEU A 120 6.03 35.22 -0.80
CA LEU A 120 5.42 34.50 0.33
C LEU A 120 4.53 33.40 -0.21
N THR A 121 4.61 32.22 0.44
CA THR A 121 3.72 31.10 0.13
C THR A 121 3.12 30.58 1.44
N THR A 122 1.81 30.42 1.46
CA THR A 122 1.09 29.81 2.59
C THR A 122 0.25 28.64 2.08
N ARG A 123 0.13 27.62 2.92
CA ARG A 123 -0.77 26.50 2.66
C ARG A 123 -1.95 26.52 3.61
N VAL A 124 -3.15 26.47 3.03
CA VAL A 124 -4.39 26.21 3.76
C VAL A 124 -4.75 24.77 3.44
N SER A 125 -4.80 23.93 4.46
CA SER A 125 -5.08 22.51 4.32
C SER A 125 -6.46 22.18 4.90
N VAL A 126 -7.26 21.45 4.14
CA VAL A 126 -8.54 20.88 4.57
C VAL A 126 -8.34 19.40 4.81
N THR A 127 -8.72 18.91 6.00
CA THR A 127 -8.77 17.46 6.27
C THR A 127 -10.16 17.10 6.71
N SER A 128 -10.89 16.36 5.87
CA SER A 128 -12.30 16.04 6.09
C SER A 128 -12.59 14.55 5.87
N ARG A 129 -13.60 14.07 6.57
CA ARG A 129 -14.22 12.75 6.30
C ARG A 129 -15.33 12.82 5.25
N ASN A 130 -15.83 14.01 4.95
CA ASN A 130 -16.79 14.21 3.87
C ASN A 130 -16.05 14.36 2.53
N VAL A 131 -15.59 13.23 2.00
CA VAL A 131 -14.81 13.18 0.77
C VAL A 131 -15.55 13.78 -0.42
N ASP A 132 -16.86 13.53 -0.54
CA ASP A 132 -17.67 14.02 -1.66
C ASP A 132 -17.82 15.53 -1.64
N LEU A 133 -18.04 16.12 -0.46
CA LEU A 133 -18.08 17.57 -0.30
C LEU A 133 -16.77 18.23 -0.73
N VAL A 134 -15.64 17.68 -0.28
CA VAL A 134 -14.32 18.24 -0.64
C VAL A 134 -14.06 18.09 -2.14
N LYS A 135 -14.45 16.96 -2.76
CA LYS A 135 -14.37 16.78 -4.23
C LYS A 135 -15.15 17.84 -5.00
N GLU A 136 -16.37 18.17 -4.53
CA GLU A 136 -17.18 19.23 -5.14
C GLU A 136 -16.48 20.58 -5.04
N ILE A 137 -15.96 20.95 -3.86
CA ILE A 137 -15.29 22.23 -3.62
C ILE A 137 -14.00 22.35 -4.45
N ILE A 138 -13.24 21.26 -4.59
CA ILE A 138 -12.06 21.20 -5.46
C ILE A 138 -12.44 21.57 -6.91
N GLY A 139 -13.57 21.08 -7.40
CA GLY A 139 -14.09 21.45 -8.73
C GLY A 139 -14.40 22.96 -8.88
N ARG A 140 -14.64 23.64 -7.77
CA ARG A 140 -14.97 25.08 -7.71
C ARG A 140 -13.76 25.97 -7.39
N GLN A 141 -12.56 25.43 -7.27
CA GLN A 141 -11.35 26.23 -6.95
C GLN A 141 -11.08 27.40 -7.91
N GLY A 142 -11.64 27.36 -9.13
CA GLY A 142 -11.61 28.49 -10.07
C GLY A 142 -12.25 29.77 -9.53
N GLU A 143 -13.17 29.68 -8.56
CA GLU A 143 -13.78 30.82 -7.89
C GLU A 143 -12.75 31.62 -7.06
N LEU A 144 -11.77 30.93 -6.46
CA LEU A 144 -10.65 31.59 -5.76
C LEU A 144 -9.78 32.38 -6.75
N ILE A 145 -9.53 31.83 -7.92
CA ILE A 145 -8.76 32.52 -8.96
C ILE A 145 -9.52 33.77 -9.45
N SER A 146 -10.84 33.67 -9.62
CA SER A 146 -11.68 34.78 -10.02
C SER A 146 -11.70 35.93 -9.00
N GLN A 147 -11.46 35.63 -7.71
CA GLN A 147 -11.30 36.61 -6.64
C GLN A 147 -9.88 37.22 -6.57
N GLY A 148 -9.02 36.93 -7.56
CA GLY A 148 -7.66 37.44 -7.66
C GLY A 148 -6.64 36.71 -6.77
N ILE A 149 -6.97 35.52 -6.27
CA ILE A 149 -6.06 34.70 -5.48
C ILE A 149 -5.15 33.92 -6.41
N ALA A 150 -3.85 34.17 -6.29
CA ALA A 150 -2.84 33.40 -7.02
C ALA A 150 -2.63 32.03 -6.32
N LEU A 151 -3.20 30.98 -6.91
CA LEU A 151 -2.94 29.62 -6.51
C LEU A 151 -1.66 29.13 -7.19
N GLY A 152 -0.73 28.61 -6.44
CA GLY A 152 0.54 28.18 -6.97
C GLY A 152 1.24 27.20 -6.06
N GLY A 153 2.26 26.56 -6.61
CA GLY A 153 2.96 25.49 -5.92
C GLY A 153 2.20 24.16 -6.04
N TYR A 154 2.51 23.26 -5.14
CA TYR A 154 1.91 21.92 -5.15
C TYR A 154 0.58 21.94 -4.41
N ASN A 155 -0.52 22.15 -5.12
CA ASN A 155 -1.84 21.78 -4.62
C ASN A 155 -1.89 20.26 -4.62
N SER A 156 -1.87 19.66 -3.45
CA SER A 156 -1.92 18.20 -3.30
C SER A 156 -3.29 17.78 -2.74
N ILE A 157 -3.82 16.72 -3.33
CA ILE A 157 -5.01 16.05 -2.82
C ILE A 157 -4.57 14.63 -2.46
N ASN A 158 -4.77 14.27 -1.20
CA ASN A 158 -4.47 12.95 -0.69
C ASN A 158 -5.74 12.30 -0.18
N TYR A 159 -6.10 11.16 -0.76
CA TYR A 159 -7.22 10.33 -0.33
C TYR A 159 -6.70 9.18 0.50
N GLU A 160 -7.38 8.86 1.59
CA GLU A 160 -6.99 7.80 2.51
C GLU A 160 -8.21 6.98 2.92
N TYR A 161 -7.97 5.70 3.18
CA TYR A 161 -8.90 4.83 3.87
C TYR A 161 -8.33 4.48 5.25
N THR A 162 -9.00 4.95 6.32
CA THR A 162 -8.49 4.83 7.70
C THR A 162 -8.72 3.44 8.29
N GLY A 163 -9.72 2.69 7.79
CA GLY A 163 -10.05 1.33 8.23
C GLY A 163 -9.14 0.22 7.70
N PHE A 164 -8.03 0.56 7.06
CA PHE A 164 -7.11 -0.40 6.44
C PHE A 164 -6.59 -1.47 7.41
N GLN A 165 -6.29 -1.13 8.67
CA GLN A 165 -5.76 -2.09 9.65
C GLN A 165 -6.75 -3.20 9.98
N ASP A 166 -8.04 -2.86 10.02
CA ASP A 166 -9.10 -3.81 10.38
C ASP A 166 -9.39 -4.80 9.25
N MET A 167 -9.06 -4.43 8.01
CA MET A 167 -9.26 -5.28 6.83
C MET A 167 -8.13 -6.28 6.60
N LYS A 168 -6.95 -6.03 7.12
CA LYS A 168 -5.76 -6.88 6.89
C LYS A 168 -6.00 -8.36 7.16
N PRO A 169 -6.60 -8.77 8.29
CA PRO A 169 -6.81 -10.19 8.58
C PRO A 169 -7.67 -10.89 7.53
N ALA A 170 -8.79 -10.28 7.14
CA ALA A 170 -9.70 -10.83 6.14
C ALA A 170 -9.05 -10.96 4.76
N MET A 171 -8.31 -9.94 4.34
CA MET A 171 -7.58 -9.98 3.07
C MET A 171 -6.48 -11.04 3.06
N MET A 172 -5.80 -11.25 4.19
CA MET A 172 -4.80 -12.30 4.33
C MET A 172 -5.43 -13.68 4.24
N GLU A 173 -6.55 -13.90 4.91
CA GLU A 173 -7.30 -15.16 4.83
C GLU A 173 -7.71 -15.47 3.39
N GLU A 174 -8.24 -14.50 2.67
CA GLU A 174 -8.62 -14.65 1.27
C GLU A 174 -7.40 -14.96 0.39
N ALA A 175 -6.29 -14.23 0.54
CA ALA A 175 -5.08 -14.48 -0.23
C ALA A 175 -4.53 -15.89 0.00
N ILE A 176 -4.53 -16.38 1.25
CA ILE A 176 -4.11 -17.75 1.60
C ILE A 176 -5.07 -18.78 0.99
N ALA A 177 -6.38 -18.55 1.07
CA ALA A 177 -7.38 -19.44 0.49
C ALA A 177 -7.23 -19.55 -1.04
N ASN A 178 -6.98 -18.43 -1.72
CA ASN A 178 -6.74 -18.36 -3.16
C ASN A 178 -5.44 -19.09 -3.56
N ALA A 179 -4.37 -18.93 -2.78
CA ALA A 179 -3.13 -19.68 -2.98
C ALA A 179 -3.37 -21.19 -2.83
N GLN A 180 -4.08 -21.61 -1.78
CA GLN A 180 -4.39 -23.01 -1.54
C GLN A 180 -5.25 -23.62 -2.65
N ALA A 181 -6.27 -22.90 -3.11
CA ALA A 181 -7.13 -23.33 -4.21
C ALA A 181 -6.31 -23.54 -5.50
N THR A 182 -5.43 -22.60 -5.82
CA THR A 182 -4.51 -22.67 -6.96
C THR A 182 -3.59 -23.89 -6.84
N ALA A 183 -3.00 -24.13 -5.67
CA ALA A 183 -2.13 -25.28 -5.42
C ALA A 183 -2.87 -26.63 -5.56
N LYS A 184 -4.11 -26.72 -5.03
CA LYS A 184 -4.96 -27.91 -5.19
C LYS A 184 -5.29 -28.19 -6.65
N GLN A 185 -5.61 -27.16 -7.43
CA GLN A 185 -5.89 -27.30 -8.84
C GLN A 185 -4.65 -27.77 -9.63
N PHE A 186 -3.48 -27.20 -9.30
CA PHE A 186 -2.22 -27.61 -9.90
C PHE A 186 -1.89 -29.08 -9.59
N ALA A 187 -1.99 -29.49 -8.32
CA ALA A 187 -1.75 -30.86 -7.89
C ALA A 187 -2.68 -31.84 -8.64
N LYS A 188 -3.99 -31.53 -8.72
CA LYS A 188 -4.97 -32.35 -9.46
C LYS A 188 -4.59 -32.49 -10.93
N ASN A 189 -4.23 -31.40 -11.60
CA ASN A 189 -3.91 -31.43 -13.03
C ASN A 189 -2.59 -32.15 -13.33
N SER A 190 -1.66 -32.20 -12.37
CA SER A 190 -0.38 -32.94 -12.50
C SER A 190 -0.46 -34.40 -12.01
N GLY A 191 -1.64 -34.89 -11.65
CA GLY A 191 -1.80 -36.25 -11.13
C GLY A 191 -1.20 -36.48 -9.74
N SER A 192 -0.92 -35.40 -9.00
CA SER A 192 -0.32 -35.43 -7.67
C SER A 192 -1.33 -35.01 -6.60
N LYS A 193 -0.99 -35.26 -5.34
CA LYS A 193 -1.76 -34.77 -4.17
C LYS A 193 -1.01 -33.65 -3.47
N LEU A 194 -1.73 -32.59 -3.11
CA LEU A 194 -1.17 -31.51 -2.28
C LEU A 194 -0.92 -32.05 -0.86
N HIS A 195 0.28 -31.75 -0.31
CA HIS A 195 0.66 -32.25 1.01
C HIS A 195 0.89 -31.09 1.99
N LYS A 196 2.10 -30.88 2.46
CA LYS A 196 2.40 -29.88 3.52
C LYS A 196 2.92 -28.59 2.93
N ILE A 197 2.70 -27.49 3.65
CA ILE A 197 3.38 -26.22 3.39
C ILE A 197 4.86 -26.38 3.74
N ILE A 198 5.74 -25.99 2.82
CA ILE A 198 7.19 -25.94 3.00
C ILE A 198 7.59 -24.52 3.43
N THR A 199 7.13 -23.51 2.70
CA THR A 199 7.36 -22.10 3.00
C THR A 199 6.10 -21.30 2.73
N ALA A 200 5.90 -20.25 3.49
CA ALA A 200 4.84 -19.26 3.26
C ALA A 200 5.44 -17.87 3.51
N ASP A 201 5.38 -17.04 2.49
CA ASP A 201 5.80 -15.66 2.55
C ASP A 201 4.59 -14.76 2.40
N GLN A 202 4.38 -13.92 3.41
CA GLN A 202 3.40 -12.86 3.36
C GLN A 202 3.99 -11.68 2.59
N GLY A 203 3.42 -11.34 1.44
CA GLY A 203 3.77 -10.13 0.72
C GLY A 203 3.35 -8.86 1.46
N GLN A 204 3.90 -7.73 1.02
CA GLN A 204 3.51 -6.43 1.54
C GLN A 204 2.13 -6.03 0.98
N PHE A 205 1.37 -5.32 1.81
CA PHE A 205 0.17 -4.64 1.35
C PHE A 205 0.57 -3.43 0.51
N SER A 206 -0.07 -3.29 -0.63
CA SER A 206 0.03 -2.10 -1.48
C SER A 206 -1.30 -1.36 -1.41
N VAL A 207 -1.23 -0.06 -1.12
CA VAL A 207 -2.40 0.83 -1.08
C VAL A 207 -2.12 1.98 -2.04
N TYR A 208 -2.97 2.17 -3.01
CA TYR A 208 -2.83 3.24 -4.01
C TYR A 208 -4.20 3.71 -4.50
N SER A 209 -4.26 4.95 -4.98
CA SER A 209 -5.46 5.50 -5.58
C SER A 209 -5.71 4.89 -6.95
N LYS A 210 -6.96 4.69 -7.30
CA LYS A 210 -7.36 4.25 -8.63
C LYS A 210 -7.09 5.36 -9.66
N GLU A 211 -6.52 5.00 -10.80
CA GLU A 211 -6.06 5.96 -11.82
C GLU A 211 -7.18 6.88 -12.33
N ASN A 212 -8.36 6.33 -12.59
CA ASN A 212 -9.50 7.08 -13.14
C ASN A 212 -10.34 7.81 -12.08
N ASP A 213 -10.25 7.41 -10.81
CA ASP A 213 -10.93 8.05 -9.68
C ASP A 213 -10.04 7.95 -8.43
N PRO A 214 -9.23 8.97 -8.14
CA PRO A 214 -8.32 8.95 -7.00
C PRO A 214 -8.98 8.80 -5.63
N SER A 215 -10.29 9.05 -5.53
CA SER A 215 -11.05 8.85 -4.28
C SER A 215 -11.38 7.38 -4.00
N ILE A 216 -11.11 6.48 -4.94
CA ILE A 216 -11.22 5.04 -4.73
C ILE A 216 -9.83 4.49 -4.44
N MET A 217 -9.67 3.89 -3.27
CA MET A 217 -8.44 3.24 -2.85
C MET A 217 -8.45 1.79 -3.30
N LYS A 218 -7.38 1.36 -3.93
CA LYS A 218 -7.13 -0.03 -4.29
C LYS A 218 -6.12 -0.63 -3.33
N ILE A 219 -6.57 -1.62 -2.57
CA ILE A 219 -5.76 -2.33 -1.57
C ILE A 219 -5.49 -3.72 -2.10
N ARG A 220 -4.23 -4.12 -2.10
CA ARG A 220 -3.79 -5.40 -2.65
C ARG A 220 -2.76 -6.06 -1.74
N VAL A 221 -2.86 -7.39 -1.60
CA VAL A 221 -1.84 -8.22 -0.96
C VAL A 221 -1.62 -9.48 -1.80
N VAL A 222 -0.37 -9.93 -1.87
CA VAL A 222 0.02 -11.17 -2.54
C VAL A 222 0.75 -12.04 -1.53
N THR A 223 0.28 -13.27 -1.35
CA THR A 223 0.93 -14.29 -0.52
C THR A 223 1.55 -15.34 -1.42
N THR A 224 2.80 -15.72 -1.16
CA THR A 224 3.49 -16.79 -1.89
C THR A 224 3.64 -18.00 -0.98
N ILE A 225 3.11 -19.16 -1.40
CA ILE A 225 3.15 -20.39 -0.62
C ILE A 225 3.74 -21.51 -1.46
N THR A 226 4.68 -22.23 -0.87
CA THR A 226 5.27 -23.45 -1.47
C THR A 226 4.75 -24.68 -0.71
N TYR A 227 4.17 -25.60 -1.45
CA TYR A 227 3.68 -26.88 -0.96
C TYR A 227 4.54 -28.02 -1.48
N SER A 228 4.70 -29.08 -0.68
CA SER A 228 5.16 -30.36 -1.18
C SER A 228 4.04 -31.10 -1.91
N LEU A 229 4.41 -31.86 -2.93
CA LEU A 229 3.51 -32.74 -3.67
C LEU A 229 3.80 -34.20 -3.31
N LYS A 230 2.76 -35.03 -3.32
CA LYS A 230 2.84 -36.46 -3.08
C LYS A 230 2.05 -37.20 -4.16
N ASP A 231 2.48 -38.42 -4.50
CA ASP A 231 1.74 -39.31 -5.41
C ASP A 231 0.46 -39.83 -4.76
#